data_1b6326ae340e5bcb25b9563f0b96043b
#
_entry.id   1b6326ae340e5bcb25b9563f0b96043b
#
_cell.length_a   1.000
_cell.length_b   1.000
_cell.length_c   1.000
_cell.angle_alpha   90.00
_cell.angle_beta   90.00
_cell.angle_gamma   90.00
#
_symmetry.space_group_name_H-M   'P 1'
#
loop_
_entity.id
_entity.type
_entity.pdbx_description
1 polymer ?
#
loop_
_entity_poly.entity_id
_entity_poly.type
_entity_poly.pdbx_seq_one_letter_code
_entity_poly.pdbx_strand_id
1 'polypeptide(L)'
;MQITEKYHLEKTGKFGFDYKCTRLQPIGISCLEPKQNKGNAELTTMFLFISRPTRTLGNRMQAVRERLGADLADRLDELHRNVMRTGLVSTQELEEAFRKTRDMDHNPNRLNLLWLLGIVFFIMVATPVFYETISFLLGVRCFLPNNYLVWEATRPISDCEFCKGVRAPLILDNLTMEEFAPHAYSSLPIIVKRAVAHWPAQKQLNFAYIKDLYERVQGAMESDCQFLHFNSDLKKLKDVFAMSAERSNLSQGVPWFVGWSVCQPAVLAELRKLYPRPHFLPVDAEMPHTDFILMGYEQGAVMHLDYIPRLMWQAQLKGNKSWFLAPAPECDHQCQPFSFYVEPGDAVLVDTRIWYHANTIPKGQFSLTVQSEYG
;
A
#
# COMPACT_ATOMS: atom_id res chain seq x y z
N MET A 1 -1.43 20.29 21.79
CA MET A 1 -0.65 21.43 21.28
C MET A 1 -0.78 21.38 19.76
N GLN A 2 -1.55 22.28 19.16
CA GLN A 2 -1.80 22.29 17.71
C GLN A 2 -0.66 23.10 17.06
N ILE A 3 0.15 22.44 16.27
CA ILE A 3 1.15 23.09 15.42
C ILE A 3 0.46 23.39 14.08
N THR A 4 0.24 24.65 13.79
CA THR A 4 -0.26 25.16 12.50
C THR A 4 0.94 25.53 11.66
N GLU A 5 1.38 24.68 10.76
CA GLU A 5 2.32 25.05 9.70
C GLU A 5 1.56 25.63 8.50
N LYS A 6 1.99 26.79 8.04
CA LYS A 6 1.49 27.44 6.81
C LYS A 6 2.32 26.94 5.63
N TYR A 7 1.69 26.19 4.75
CA TYR A 7 2.29 25.91 3.45
C TYR A 7 1.74 26.89 2.41
N HIS A 8 2.64 27.67 1.78
CA HIS A 8 2.35 28.42 0.58
C HIS A 8 2.55 27.51 -0.63
N LEU A 9 1.46 27.18 -1.32
CA LEU A 9 1.49 26.57 -2.64
C LEU A 9 1.18 27.68 -3.65
N GLU A 10 2.20 28.23 -4.28
CA GLU A 10 2.01 29.05 -5.50
C GLU A 10 1.68 28.15 -6.68
N LYS A 11 0.42 28.19 -7.10
CA LYS A 11 0.03 27.75 -8.43
C LYS A 11 -0.45 28.96 -9.21
N THR A 12 0.30 29.35 -10.20
CA THR A 12 -0.11 30.30 -11.23
C THR A 12 -1.22 29.72 -12.09
N GLY A 13 -2.44 29.97 -11.71
CA GLY A 13 -3.66 29.69 -12.46
C GLY A 13 -4.67 30.82 -12.20
N LYS A 14 -5.37 31.25 -13.23
CA LYS A 14 -6.18 32.46 -13.37
C LYS A 14 -7.32 32.67 -12.35
N PHE A 15 -7.38 31.95 -11.24
CA PHE A 15 -8.31 32.19 -10.14
C PHE A 15 -7.60 31.91 -8.83
N GLY A 16 -7.21 32.99 -8.12
CA GLY A 16 -6.60 32.91 -6.79
C GLY A 16 -7.66 32.60 -5.73
N PHE A 17 -7.58 31.43 -5.13
CA PHE A 17 -8.27 31.09 -3.89
C PHE A 17 -7.23 30.58 -2.89
N ASP A 18 -7.21 31.21 -1.72
CA ASP A 18 -6.37 30.78 -0.58
C ASP A 18 -7.11 29.70 0.22
N TYR A 19 -6.56 28.49 0.30
CA TYR A 19 -7.09 27.40 1.10
C TYR A 19 -6.27 27.22 2.37
N LYS A 20 -6.94 27.10 3.50
CA LYS A 20 -6.35 26.77 4.79
C LYS A 20 -6.52 25.29 5.06
N CYS A 21 -5.42 24.53 4.95
CA CYS A 21 -5.44 23.09 5.17
C CYS A 21 -4.87 22.74 6.55
N THR A 22 -5.52 21.84 7.27
CA THR A 22 -5.04 21.27 8.55
C THR A 22 -4.83 19.79 8.40
N ARG A 23 -3.71 19.30 8.88
CA ARG A 23 -3.37 17.89 8.91
C ARG A 23 -4.00 17.24 10.15
N LEU A 24 -4.89 16.27 9.95
CA LEU A 24 -5.40 15.41 11.01
C LEU A 24 -4.67 14.07 10.91
N GLN A 25 -3.95 13.71 11.96
CA GLN A 25 -3.34 12.38 12.05
C GLN A 25 -4.40 11.32 12.40
N PRO A 26 -4.34 10.11 11.81
CA PRO A 26 -3.36 9.58 10.87
C PRO A 26 -3.84 9.44 9.41
N ILE A 27 -4.97 9.98 9.01
CA ILE A 27 -5.51 9.78 7.66
C ILE A 27 -6.22 11.05 7.20
N GLY A 28 -5.62 11.76 6.24
CA GLY A 28 -6.31 12.74 5.42
C GLY A 28 -5.93 14.21 5.66
N ILE A 29 -5.79 14.94 4.56
CA ILE A 29 -5.73 16.41 4.54
C ILE A 29 -7.16 16.90 4.32
N SER A 30 -7.70 17.66 5.27
CA SER A 30 -8.97 18.37 5.11
C SER A 30 -8.71 19.83 4.81
N CYS A 31 -9.22 20.33 3.69
CA CYS A 31 -9.17 21.72 3.31
C CYS A 31 -10.54 22.36 3.56
N LEU A 32 -10.59 23.43 4.32
CA LEU A 32 -11.80 24.23 4.55
C LEU A 32 -11.76 25.47 3.65
N GLU A 33 -12.84 25.71 2.92
CA GLU A 33 -13.01 26.96 2.16
C GLU A 33 -13.14 28.18 3.10
N PRO A 34 -12.56 29.32 2.72
CA PRO A 34 -12.73 30.55 3.49
C PRO A 34 -14.18 31.02 3.39
N LYS A 35 -14.81 31.28 4.53
CA LYS A 35 -16.13 31.93 4.60
C LYS A 35 -16.05 33.30 3.95
N GLN A 36 -16.61 33.46 2.76
CA GLN A 36 -16.94 34.77 2.22
C GLN A 36 -18.21 35.31 2.85
N ASN A 37 -18.13 36.56 3.29
CA ASN A 37 -19.24 37.31 3.85
C ASN A 37 -20.00 38.00 2.71
N LYS A 38 -21.29 37.67 2.66
CA LYS A 38 -22.43 38.39 1.99
C LYS A 38 -22.37 38.58 0.48
N GLY A 39 -23.31 37.89 -0.17
CA GLY A 39 -23.84 38.20 -1.49
C GLY A 39 -24.29 36.93 -2.20
N ASN A 40 -25.61 36.77 -2.30
CA ASN A 40 -26.33 35.68 -2.96
C ASN A 40 -25.59 35.09 -4.20
N ALA A 41 -25.08 33.92 -4.05
CA ALA A 41 -24.82 33.01 -5.17
C ALA A 41 -24.95 31.58 -4.64
N GLU A 42 -25.88 30.83 -5.17
CA GLU A 42 -26.11 29.44 -4.87
C GLU A 42 -24.84 28.63 -5.23
N LEU A 43 -24.19 28.09 -4.22
CA LEU A 43 -23.06 27.16 -4.38
C LEU A 43 -23.61 25.79 -4.76
N THR A 44 -23.37 25.41 -6.00
CA THR A 44 -23.60 24.02 -6.45
C THR A 44 -22.50 23.15 -5.88
N THR A 45 -22.73 22.57 -4.75
CA THR A 45 -21.85 21.54 -4.17
C THR A 45 -22.06 20.26 -4.97
N MET A 46 -21.07 19.86 -5.74
CA MET A 46 -21.07 18.61 -6.47
C MET A 46 -20.72 17.46 -5.52
N PHE A 47 -21.62 17.18 -4.59
CA PHE A 47 -21.72 15.88 -3.95
C PHE A 47 -22.64 15.05 -4.82
N LEU A 48 -22.19 13.87 -5.22
CA LEU A 48 -23.07 12.81 -5.70
C LEU A 48 -23.96 12.36 -4.55
N PHE A 49 -24.89 13.24 -4.17
CA PHE A 49 -26.08 12.85 -3.47
C PHE A 49 -27.00 12.23 -4.52
N ILE A 50 -27.30 10.95 -4.36
CA ILE A 50 -28.55 10.41 -4.85
C ILE A 50 -29.65 11.15 -4.09
N SER A 51 -29.88 12.41 -4.46
CA SER A 51 -30.98 13.20 -3.93
C SER A 51 -32.25 12.62 -4.52
N ARG A 52 -33.17 12.25 -3.64
CA ARG A 52 -34.56 11.97 -4.01
C ARG A 52 -35.05 13.06 -4.98
N PRO A 53 -35.64 12.70 -6.12
CA PRO A 53 -36.13 13.70 -7.05
C PRO A 53 -37.10 14.62 -6.30
N THR A 54 -36.87 15.91 -6.37
CA THR A 54 -37.77 16.90 -5.80
C THR A 54 -39.16 16.66 -6.40
N ARG A 55 -40.23 16.75 -5.60
CA ARG A 55 -41.62 16.48 -6.00
C ARG A 55 -42.03 17.17 -7.31
N THR A 56 -41.45 18.32 -7.61
CA THR A 56 -41.64 19.11 -8.85
C THR A 56 -41.05 18.47 -10.10
N LEU A 57 -39.89 17.80 -10.00
CA LEU A 57 -39.25 17.13 -11.15
C LEU A 57 -40.02 15.83 -11.48
N GLY A 58 -40.45 15.08 -10.46
CA GLY A 58 -41.26 13.89 -10.62
C GLY A 58 -42.60 14.19 -11.32
N ASN A 59 -43.27 15.24 -10.90
CA ASN A 59 -44.57 15.65 -11.53
C ASN A 59 -44.37 16.10 -12.98
N ARG A 60 -43.28 16.79 -13.32
CA ARG A 60 -42.99 17.16 -14.72
C ARG A 60 -42.65 15.94 -15.59
N MET A 61 -41.91 15.00 -15.07
CA MET A 61 -41.60 13.75 -15.78
C MET A 61 -42.83 12.89 -16.00
N GLN A 62 -43.73 12.83 -15.01
CA GLN A 62 -44.99 12.11 -15.12
C GLN A 62 -45.93 12.76 -16.14
N ALA A 63 -46.05 14.07 -16.14
CA ALA A 63 -46.88 14.83 -17.14
C ALA A 63 -46.32 14.67 -18.57
N VAL A 64 -45.00 14.61 -18.74
CA VAL A 64 -44.37 14.33 -20.06
C VAL A 64 -44.63 12.89 -20.50
N ARG A 65 -44.56 11.92 -19.58
CA ARG A 65 -44.83 10.50 -19.86
C ARG A 65 -46.32 10.27 -20.22
N GLU A 66 -47.26 10.97 -19.53
CA GLU A 66 -48.68 10.91 -19.84
C GLU A 66 -49.01 11.54 -21.21
N ARG A 67 -48.40 12.68 -21.55
CA ARG A 67 -48.53 13.31 -22.86
C ARG A 67 -47.95 12.48 -23.99
N LEU A 68 -46.76 11.89 -23.80
CA LEU A 68 -46.16 11.01 -24.79
C LEU A 68 -46.95 9.72 -24.97
N GLY A 69 -47.55 9.19 -23.88
CA GLY A 69 -48.42 8.04 -23.93
C GLY A 69 -49.71 8.32 -24.68
N ALA A 70 -50.32 9.51 -24.48
CA ALA A 70 -51.53 9.93 -25.17
C ALA A 70 -51.28 10.16 -26.68
N ASP A 71 -50.20 10.88 -27.06
CA ASP A 71 -49.82 11.09 -28.47
C ASP A 71 -49.54 9.77 -29.19
N LEU A 72 -48.87 8.84 -28.49
CA LEU A 72 -48.56 7.51 -29.02
C LEU A 72 -49.85 6.67 -29.22
N ALA A 73 -50.79 6.74 -28.26
CA ALA A 73 -52.07 6.06 -28.35
C ALA A 73 -52.90 6.58 -29.53
N ASP A 74 -52.98 7.91 -29.68
CA ASP A 74 -53.69 8.53 -30.79
C ASP A 74 -53.12 8.14 -32.16
N ARG A 75 -51.80 8.08 -32.30
CA ARG A 75 -51.12 7.64 -33.52
C ARG A 75 -51.32 6.15 -33.80
N LEU A 76 -51.35 5.32 -32.77
CA LEU A 76 -51.64 3.89 -32.91
C LEU A 76 -53.11 3.68 -33.34
N ASP A 77 -54.05 4.42 -32.80
CA ASP A 77 -55.44 4.36 -33.21
C ASP A 77 -55.66 4.87 -34.65
N GLU A 78 -54.95 5.90 -35.06
CA GLU A 78 -54.93 6.37 -36.43
C GLU A 78 -54.36 5.34 -37.40
N LEU A 79 -53.23 4.73 -37.04
CA LEU A 79 -52.59 3.65 -37.81
C LEU A 79 -53.53 2.42 -37.92
N HIS A 80 -54.17 2.06 -36.81
CA HIS A 80 -55.14 0.96 -36.78
C HIS A 80 -56.33 1.24 -37.74
N ARG A 81 -56.89 2.43 -37.68
CA ARG A 81 -57.98 2.84 -38.59
C ARG A 81 -57.54 2.85 -40.07
N ASN A 82 -56.30 3.26 -40.38
CA ASN A 82 -55.78 3.26 -41.71
C ASN A 82 -55.56 1.84 -42.24
N VAL A 83 -54.99 0.96 -41.45
CA VAL A 83 -54.77 -0.45 -41.79
C VAL A 83 -56.08 -1.17 -42.05
N MET A 84 -57.11 -0.93 -41.19
CA MET A 84 -58.42 -1.51 -41.36
C MET A 84 -59.15 -0.99 -42.63
N ARG A 85 -58.92 0.28 -43.02
CA ARG A 85 -59.47 0.85 -44.26
C ARG A 85 -58.86 0.27 -45.53
N THR A 86 -57.62 -0.17 -45.48
CA THR A 86 -56.96 -0.76 -46.66
C THR A 86 -57.37 -2.20 -46.93
N GLY A 87 -58.04 -2.87 -45.99
CA GLY A 87 -58.48 -4.27 -46.14
C GLY A 87 -57.36 -5.30 -46.38
N LEU A 88 -56.10 -4.89 -46.23
CA LEU A 88 -54.92 -5.72 -46.48
C LEU A 88 -54.60 -6.68 -45.37
N VAL A 89 -55.12 -6.45 -44.15
CA VAL A 89 -54.86 -7.27 -42.98
C VAL A 89 -56.18 -7.59 -42.29
N SER A 90 -56.43 -8.83 -41.94
CA SER A 90 -57.61 -9.23 -41.20
C SER A 90 -57.49 -8.89 -39.71
N THR A 91 -58.62 -8.68 -39.04
CA THR A 91 -58.63 -8.46 -37.56
C THR A 91 -57.96 -9.56 -36.78
N GLN A 92 -58.04 -10.83 -37.27
CA GLN A 92 -57.40 -11.97 -36.62
C GLN A 92 -55.87 -11.93 -36.74
N GLU A 93 -55.33 -11.54 -37.88
CA GLU A 93 -53.87 -11.40 -38.07
C GLU A 93 -53.30 -10.25 -37.24
N LEU A 94 -54.05 -9.19 -37.07
CA LEU A 94 -53.65 -8.06 -36.24
C LEU A 94 -53.65 -8.42 -34.74
N GLU A 95 -54.69 -9.10 -34.27
CA GLU A 95 -54.73 -9.63 -32.89
C GLU A 95 -53.63 -10.65 -32.61
N GLU A 96 -53.30 -11.50 -33.54
CA GLU A 96 -52.24 -12.46 -33.40
C GLU A 96 -50.85 -11.79 -33.34
N ALA A 97 -50.61 -10.73 -34.12
CA ALA A 97 -49.41 -9.91 -34.07
C ALA A 97 -49.29 -9.18 -32.72
N PHE A 98 -50.35 -8.59 -32.23
CA PHE A 98 -50.38 -7.93 -30.90
C PHE A 98 -50.14 -8.95 -29.77
N ARG A 99 -50.70 -10.14 -29.83
CA ARG A 99 -50.50 -11.18 -28.84
C ARG A 99 -49.03 -11.64 -28.84
N LYS A 100 -48.44 -11.80 -30.01
CA LYS A 100 -47.03 -12.21 -30.17
C LYS A 100 -46.04 -11.17 -29.64
N THR A 101 -46.32 -9.87 -29.83
CA THR A 101 -45.52 -8.79 -29.25
C THR A 101 -45.67 -8.68 -27.74
N ARG A 102 -46.88 -8.89 -27.20
CA ARG A 102 -47.09 -8.89 -25.74
C ARG A 102 -46.40 -10.07 -25.06
N ASP A 103 -46.40 -11.23 -25.70
CA ASP A 103 -45.71 -12.44 -25.17
C ASP A 103 -44.19 -12.33 -25.26
N MET A 104 -43.64 -11.50 -26.19
CA MET A 104 -42.20 -11.21 -26.24
C MET A 104 -41.74 -10.29 -25.10
N ASP A 105 -42.61 -9.44 -24.59
CA ASP A 105 -42.29 -8.53 -23.48
C ASP A 105 -42.30 -9.22 -22.11
N HIS A 106 -43.00 -10.37 -22.01
CA HIS A 106 -43.04 -11.21 -20.81
C HIS A 106 -42.17 -12.44 -20.92
N ASN A 107 -40.86 -12.24 -21.16
CA ASN A 107 -39.90 -13.33 -21.01
C ASN A 107 -39.54 -13.49 -19.54
N PRO A 108 -40.02 -14.50 -18.81
CA PRO A 108 -39.76 -14.69 -17.39
C PRO A 108 -38.24 -14.88 -17.12
N ASN A 109 -37.48 -15.32 -18.13
CA ASN A 109 -36.04 -15.50 -18.02
C ASN A 109 -35.28 -14.18 -17.94
N ARG A 110 -35.78 -13.10 -18.56
CA ARG A 110 -35.18 -11.76 -18.43
C ARG A 110 -35.35 -11.18 -17.03
N LEU A 111 -36.54 -11.34 -16.46
CA LEU A 111 -36.79 -10.87 -15.09
C LEU A 111 -35.95 -11.65 -14.09
N ASN A 112 -35.84 -12.97 -14.26
CA ASN A 112 -34.98 -13.81 -13.43
C ASN A 112 -33.49 -13.48 -13.58
N LEU A 113 -33.03 -13.17 -14.79
CA LEU A 113 -31.63 -12.77 -15.04
C LEU A 113 -31.32 -11.42 -14.37
N LEU A 114 -32.19 -10.44 -14.46
CA LEU A 114 -32.00 -9.14 -13.82
C LEU A 114 -32.01 -9.27 -12.28
N TRP A 115 -32.88 -10.10 -11.73
CA TRP A 115 -32.87 -10.43 -10.30
C TRP A 115 -31.57 -11.13 -9.88
N LEU A 116 -31.11 -12.09 -10.66
CA LEU A 116 -29.84 -12.79 -10.41
C LEU A 116 -28.66 -11.84 -10.43
N LEU A 117 -28.59 -10.97 -11.44
CA LEU A 117 -27.54 -9.94 -11.54
C LEU A 117 -27.62 -8.95 -10.37
N GLY A 118 -28.82 -8.56 -9.95
CA GLY A 118 -29.04 -7.71 -8.77
C GLY A 118 -28.57 -8.37 -7.48
N ILE A 119 -28.84 -9.64 -7.30
CA ILE A 119 -28.38 -10.42 -6.13
C ILE A 119 -26.84 -10.55 -6.14
N VAL A 120 -26.24 -10.88 -7.28
CA VAL A 120 -24.78 -10.99 -7.42
C VAL A 120 -24.12 -9.64 -7.13
N PHE A 121 -24.67 -8.55 -7.69
CA PHE A 121 -24.17 -7.20 -7.40
C PHE A 121 -24.30 -6.84 -5.92
N PHE A 122 -25.44 -7.15 -5.31
CA PHE A 122 -25.66 -6.91 -3.88
C PHE A 122 -24.68 -7.70 -3.01
N ILE A 123 -24.43 -8.98 -3.33
CA ILE A 123 -23.44 -9.80 -2.62
C ILE A 123 -22.04 -9.20 -2.79
N MET A 124 -21.65 -8.81 -4.01
CA MET A 124 -20.34 -8.21 -4.27
C MET A 124 -20.10 -6.93 -3.48
N VAL A 125 -21.15 -6.11 -3.28
CA VAL A 125 -21.05 -4.85 -2.52
C VAL A 125 -21.22 -5.08 -1.01
N ALA A 126 -22.19 -5.90 -0.62
CA ALA A 126 -22.52 -6.13 0.79
C ALA A 126 -21.44 -6.93 1.53
N THR A 127 -20.78 -7.89 0.85
CA THR A 127 -19.77 -8.73 1.50
C THR A 127 -18.54 -7.93 1.98
N PRO A 128 -17.91 -7.08 1.16
CA PRO A 128 -16.79 -6.25 1.65
C PRO A 128 -17.24 -5.25 2.72
N VAL A 129 -18.40 -4.61 2.56
CA VAL A 129 -18.93 -3.67 3.58
C VAL A 129 -19.18 -4.38 4.91
N PHE A 130 -19.76 -5.58 4.88
CA PHE A 130 -19.98 -6.39 6.08
C PHE A 130 -18.65 -6.82 6.72
N TYR A 131 -17.70 -7.29 5.90
CA TYR A 131 -16.37 -7.67 6.37
C TYR A 131 -15.65 -6.50 7.05
N GLU A 132 -15.66 -5.32 6.43
CA GLU A 132 -15.04 -4.12 6.97
C GLU A 132 -15.72 -3.66 8.27
N THR A 133 -17.06 -3.73 8.32
CA THR A 133 -17.80 -3.39 9.54
C THR A 133 -17.46 -4.32 10.69
N ILE A 134 -17.41 -5.63 10.44
CA ILE A 134 -17.01 -6.63 11.45
C ILE A 134 -15.56 -6.43 11.88
N SER A 135 -14.65 -6.19 10.92
CA SER A 135 -13.24 -5.92 11.19
C SER A 135 -13.06 -4.68 12.06
N PHE A 136 -13.82 -3.62 11.79
CA PHE A 136 -13.84 -2.41 12.61
C PHE A 136 -14.35 -2.70 14.05
N LEU A 137 -15.45 -3.44 14.18
CA LEU A 137 -16.01 -3.81 15.49
C LEU A 137 -15.09 -4.71 16.30
N LEU A 138 -14.32 -5.57 15.63
CA LEU A 138 -13.33 -6.45 16.26
C LEU A 138 -11.98 -5.74 16.51
N GLY A 139 -11.86 -4.45 16.20
CA GLY A 139 -10.65 -3.67 16.42
C GLY A 139 -9.50 -4.00 15.46
N VAL A 140 -9.79 -4.61 14.32
CA VAL A 140 -8.80 -4.82 13.25
C VAL A 140 -8.42 -3.47 12.65
N ARG A 141 -7.16 -3.08 12.76
CA ARG A 141 -6.69 -1.73 12.40
C ARG A 141 -6.43 -1.52 10.91
N CYS A 142 -6.42 -2.57 10.10
CA CYS A 142 -6.10 -2.49 8.67
C CYS A 142 -7.35 -2.67 7.83
N PHE A 143 -7.82 -1.59 7.20
CA PHE A 143 -8.98 -1.56 6.31
C PHE A 143 -8.69 -2.15 4.93
N LEU A 144 -7.46 -2.02 4.46
CA LEU A 144 -7.04 -2.51 3.16
C LEU A 144 -6.23 -3.79 3.32
N PRO A 145 -6.51 -4.84 2.53
CA PRO A 145 -5.66 -6.01 2.51
C PRO A 145 -4.25 -5.59 2.10
N ASN A 146 -3.25 -6.22 2.71
CA ASN A 146 -1.85 -6.01 2.34
C ASN A 146 -1.62 -6.56 0.92
N ASN A 147 -1.88 -5.72 -0.08
CA ASN A 147 -1.78 -6.06 -1.49
C ASN A 147 -0.84 -5.05 -2.16
N TYR A 148 0.17 -5.56 -2.83
CA TYR A 148 1.16 -4.76 -3.57
C TYR A 148 0.51 -3.76 -4.54
N LEU A 149 -0.53 -4.18 -5.27
CA LEU A 149 -1.25 -3.31 -6.21
C LEU A 149 -1.91 -2.11 -5.52
N VAL A 150 -2.52 -2.33 -4.35
CA VAL A 150 -3.16 -1.25 -3.58
C VAL A 150 -2.10 -0.27 -3.09
N TRP A 151 -1.00 -0.78 -2.55
CA TRP A 151 0.10 0.05 -2.07
C TRP A 151 0.72 0.87 -3.21
N GLU A 152 1.01 0.25 -4.34
CA GLU A 152 1.58 0.93 -5.50
C GLU A 152 0.65 2.00 -6.08
N ALA A 153 -0.66 1.72 -6.13
CA ALA A 153 -1.66 2.66 -6.64
C ALA A 153 -1.95 3.83 -5.68
N THR A 154 -1.69 3.67 -4.39
CA THR A 154 -1.99 4.68 -3.35
C THR A 154 -0.77 5.41 -2.82
N ARG A 155 0.45 5.00 -3.20
CA ARG A 155 1.66 5.71 -2.81
C ARG A 155 1.67 7.14 -3.37
N PRO A 156 2.22 8.10 -2.65
CA PRO A 156 2.44 9.44 -3.19
C PRO A 156 3.38 9.38 -4.41
N ILE A 157 3.11 10.22 -5.40
CA ILE A 157 4.05 10.43 -6.52
C ILE A 157 5.33 11.03 -5.96
N SER A 158 6.47 10.44 -6.30
CA SER A 158 7.77 10.87 -5.80
C SER A 158 8.21 12.19 -6.43
N ASP A 159 8.77 13.07 -5.62
CA ASP A 159 9.53 14.23 -6.12
C ASP A 159 10.92 13.74 -6.53
N CYS A 160 11.20 13.75 -7.82
CA CYS A 160 12.43 13.18 -8.39
C CYS A 160 13.74 13.93 -8.01
N GLU A 161 13.66 15.04 -7.30
CA GLU A 161 14.87 15.74 -6.84
C GLU A 161 15.68 14.88 -5.84
N PHE A 162 15.05 13.91 -5.14
CA PHE A 162 15.75 13.02 -4.21
C PHE A 162 16.82 12.14 -4.87
N CYS A 163 16.65 11.77 -6.12
CA CYS A 163 17.53 10.86 -6.86
C CYS A 163 18.35 11.53 -7.96
N LYS A 164 18.13 12.83 -8.21
CA LYS A 164 18.78 13.57 -9.27
C LYS A 164 20.29 13.66 -9.06
N GLY A 165 21.03 13.11 -10.01
CA GLY A 165 22.50 13.09 -9.94
C GLY A 165 23.08 12.01 -9.00
N VAL A 166 22.25 11.27 -8.27
CA VAL A 166 22.69 10.17 -7.41
C VAL A 166 22.98 8.94 -8.26
N ARG A 167 24.20 8.45 -8.26
CA ARG A 167 24.66 7.28 -9.03
C ARG A 167 25.37 6.23 -8.18
N ALA A 168 25.58 6.52 -6.93
CA ALA A 168 26.22 5.65 -5.95
C ALA A 168 25.84 6.13 -4.55
N PRO A 169 25.94 5.29 -3.52
CA PRO A 169 25.77 5.73 -2.14
C PRO A 169 26.92 6.64 -1.70
N LEU A 170 26.64 7.53 -0.79
CA LEU A 170 27.66 8.27 -0.07
C LEU A 170 28.41 7.30 0.87
N ILE A 171 29.72 7.20 0.75
CA ILE A 171 30.54 6.33 1.60
C ILE A 171 31.21 7.18 2.67
N LEU A 172 30.94 6.86 3.92
CA LEU A 172 31.51 7.51 5.09
C LEU A 172 32.27 6.47 5.93
N ASP A 173 33.30 6.90 6.64
CA ASP A 173 34.11 6.02 7.49
C ASP A 173 34.48 6.76 8.78
N ASN A 174 34.54 6.03 9.89
CA ASN A 174 34.89 6.55 11.23
C ASN A 174 34.13 7.82 11.61
N LEU A 175 32.82 7.81 11.38
CA LEU A 175 31.92 8.95 11.44
C LEU A 175 31.49 9.25 12.89
N THR A 176 31.55 10.53 13.28
CA THR A 176 30.93 11.02 14.53
C THR A 176 29.44 11.38 14.28
N MET A 177 28.70 11.60 15.34
CA MET A 177 27.29 12.03 15.25
C MET A 177 27.19 13.45 14.63
N GLU A 178 28.10 14.33 14.95
CA GLU A 178 28.14 15.69 14.41
C GLU A 178 28.42 15.71 12.91
N GLU A 179 29.30 14.84 12.43
CA GLU A 179 29.59 14.68 11.01
C GLU A 179 28.44 14.01 10.25
N PHE A 180 27.67 13.15 10.91
CA PHE A 180 26.49 12.53 10.33
C PHE A 180 25.27 13.44 10.30
N ALA A 181 25.15 14.40 11.22
CA ALA A 181 23.96 15.23 11.39
C ALA A 181 23.44 15.87 10.08
N PRO A 182 24.28 16.39 9.15
CA PRO A 182 23.79 16.95 7.87
C PRO A 182 23.12 15.91 6.95
N HIS A 183 23.39 14.63 7.17
CA HIS A 183 22.92 13.51 6.35
C HIS A 183 21.80 12.72 7.00
N ALA A 184 21.58 12.92 8.30
CA ALA A 184 20.75 12.05 9.14
C ALA A 184 19.32 11.84 8.61
N TYR A 185 18.74 12.86 8.01
CA TYR A 185 17.36 12.82 7.49
C TYR A 185 17.31 13.07 5.98
N SER A 186 18.44 12.89 5.29
CA SER A 186 18.48 12.97 3.83
C SER A 186 17.94 11.70 3.19
N SER A 187 17.44 11.82 1.97
CA SER A 187 17.04 10.67 1.16
C SER A 187 18.21 10.03 0.40
N LEU A 188 19.44 10.53 0.63
CA LEU A 188 20.64 10.00 0.00
C LEU A 188 21.00 8.64 0.59
N PRO A 189 21.20 7.59 -0.23
CA PRO A 189 21.72 6.32 0.26
C PRO A 189 23.14 6.48 0.82
N ILE A 190 23.40 5.94 2.02
CA ILE A 190 24.65 6.10 2.73
C ILE A 190 25.17 4.74 3.18
N ILE A 191 26.46 4.52 3.06
CA ILE A 191 27.19 3.41 3.69
C ILE A 191 28.17 4.00 4.70
N VAL A 192 28.02 3.62 5.96
CA VAL A 192 29.03 3.91 6.98
C VAL A 192 29.90 2.66 7.16
N LYS A 193 31.12 2.73 6.66
CA LYS A 193 32.06 1.62 6.68
C LYS A 193 32.49 1.32 8.11
N ARG A 194 32.51 0.05 8.45
CA ARG A 194 32.99 -0.47 9.75
C ARG A 194 32.25 0.08 10.98
N ALA A 195 31.13 0.77 10.77
CA ALA A 195 30.36 1.42 11.83
C ALA A 195 29.97 0.50 12.99
N VAL A 196 29.73 -0.76 12.68
CA VAL A 196 29.24 -1.77 13.63
C VAL A 196 30.23 -2.96 13.81
N ALA A 197 31.45 -2.83 13.31
CA ALA A 197 32.47 -3.88 13.40
C ALA A 197 32.83 -4.23 14.85
N HIS A 198 32.70 -3.30 15.78
CA HIS A 198 32.97 -3.45 17.21
C HIS A 198 31.82 -4.11 18.00
N TRP A 199 30.65 -4.30 17.40
CA TRP A 199 29.50 -4.88 18.11
C TRP A 199 29.74 -6.34 18.50
N PRO A 200 29.34 -6.76 19.72
CA PRO A 200 29.37 -8.17 20.11
C PRO A 200 28.65 -9.09 19.14
N ALA A 201 27.60 -8.60 18.49
CA ALA A 201 26.82 -9.33 17.48
C ALA A 201 27.66 -9.86 16.33
N GLN A 202 28.75 -9.17 15.94
CA GLN A 202 29.67 -9.62 14.89
C GLN A 202 30.27 -11.00 15.18
N LYS A 203 30.47 -11.32 16.45
CA LYS A 203 31.05 -12.61 16.87
C LYS A 203 29.98 -13.59 17.33
N GLN A 204 29.01 -13.12 18.13
CA GLN A 204 28.10 -13.97 18.88
C GLN A 204 26.79 -14.29 18.12
N LEU A 205 26.29 -13.33 17.33
CA LEU A 205 25.01 -13.52 16.66
C LEU A 205 25.18 -14.42 15.42
N ASN A 206 24.47 -15.55 15.43
CA ASN A 206 24.40 -16.51 14.34
C ASN A 206 23.07 -17.26 14.39
N PHE A 207 22.80 -18.11 13.42
CA PHE A 207 21.55 -18.89 13.36
C PHE A 207 21.28 -19.69 14.63
N ALA A 208 22.28 -20.39 15.13
CA ALA A 208 22.12 -21.26 16.33
C ALA A 208 21.80 -20.44 17.58
N TYR A 209 22.48 -19.30 17.77
CA TYR A 209 22.20 -18.39 18.88
C TYR A 209 20.76 -17.84 18.84
N ILE A 210 20.33 -17.39 17.66
CA ILE A 210 18.99 -16.84 17.49
C ILE A 210 17.95 -17.92 17.75
N LYS A 211 18.12 -19.11 17.19
CA LYS A 211 17.24 -20.26 17.44
C LYS A 211 17.13 -20.59 18.92
N ASP A 212 18.23 -20.76 19.61
CA ASP A 212 18.27 -21.04 21.05
C ASP A 212 17.59 -19.94 21.88
N LEU A 213 17.81 -18.67 21.53
CA LEU A 213 17.15 -17.55 22.21
C LEU A 213 15.62 -17.63 22.07
N TYR A 214 15.11 -17.89 20.85
CA TYR A 214 13.68 -18.03 20.61
C TYR A 214 13.06 -19.28 21.27
N GLU A 215 13.83 -20.36 21.36
CA GLU A 215 13.39 -21.60 22.07
C GLU A 215 13.32 -21.41 23.59
N ARG A 216 14.23 -20.60 24.16
CA ARG A 216 14.26 -20.33 25.62
C ARG A 216 13.20 -19.34 26.10
N VAL A 217 12.79 -18.39 25.27
CA VAL A 217 11.84 -17.35 25.65
C VAL A 217 10.41 -17.84 25.34
N GLN A 218 9.62 -18.01 26.38
CA GLN A 218 8.24 -18.47 26.25
C GLN A 218 7.41 -17.52 25.35
N GLY A 219 6.68 -18.07 24.40
CA GLY A 219 5.82 -17.32 23.49
C GLY A 219 6.57 -16.58 22.37
N ALA A 220 7.90 -16.69 22.29
CA ALA A 220 8.67 -15.99 21.24
C ALA A 220 8.37 -16.51 19.84
N MET A 221 8.16 -17.82 19.71
CA MET A 221 7.86 -18.46 18.42
C MET A 221 6.48 -18.09 17.84
N GLU A 222 5.58 -17.61 18.65
CA GLU A 222 4.21 -17.22 18.30
C GLU A 222 4.05 -15.69 18.15
N SER A 223 5.09 -14.93 18.47
CA SER A 223 5.04 -13.47 18.56
C SER A 223 5.71 -12.77 17.37
N ASP A 224 5.78 -13.43 16.20
CA ASP A 224 6.18 -12.78 14.97
C ASP A 224 5.08 -11.82 14.49
N CYS A 225 5.29 -10.52 14.68
CA CYS A 225 4.33 -9.49 14.23
C CYS A 225 4.32 -9.36 12.70
N GLN A 226 5.44 -9.61 12.06
CA GLN A 226 5.59 -9.60 10.61
C GLN A 226 6.65 -10.62 10.21
N PHE A 227 6.33 -11.48 9.28
CA PHE A 227 7.26 -12.44 8.67
C PHE A 227 7.36 -12.21 7.17
N LEU A 228 8.57 -12.04 6.67
CA LEU A 228 8.90 -11.75 5.28
C LEU A 228 9.56 -12.98 4.67
N HIS A 229 8.89 -13.67 3.78
CA HIS A 229 9.38 -14.94 3.21
C HIS A 229 10.12 -14.80 1.86
N PHE A 230 10.11 -13.63 1.20
CA PHE A 230 10.89 -13.27 -0.01
C PHE A 230 11.04 -14.40 -1.06
N ASN A 231 9.98 -15.05 -1.48
CA ASN A 231 10.00 -16.21 -2.39
C ASN A 231 10.63 -17.49 -1.80
N SER A 232 10.91 -17.53 -0.51
CA SER A 232 11.32 -18.76 0.16
C SER A 232 10.12 -19.70 0.37
N ASP A 233 10.39 -21.00 0.48
CA ASP A 233 9.41 -22.02 0.91
C ASP A 233 9.08 -21.94 2.42
N LEU A 234 9.89 -21.20 3.20
CA LEU A 234 9.69 -20.95 4.62
C LEU A 234 8.60 -19.88 4.80
N LYS A 235 7.50 -20.21 5.44
CA LYS A 235 6.33 -19.31 5.53
C LYS A 235 6.12 -18.64 6.88
N LYS A 236 6.78 -19.13 7.93
CA LYS A 236 6.69 -18.64 9.29
C LYS A 236 7.98 -18.93 10.05
N LEU A 237 8.17 -18.25 11.17
CA LEU A 237 9.39 -18.37 11.99
C LEU A 237 9.63 -19.81 12.46
N LYS A 238 8.58 -20.55 12.78
CA LYS A 238 8.69 -21.98 13.14
C LYS A 238 9.32 -22.83 12.04
N ASP A 239 9.03 -22.53 10.76
CA ASP A 239 9.60 -23.27 9.64
C ASP A 239 11.11 -23.01 9.53
N VAL A 240 11.54 -21.76 9.82
CA VAL A 240 12.96 -21.37 9.82
C VAL A 240 13.74 -22.18 10.86
N PHE A 241 13.25 -22.25 12.09
CA PHE A 241 13.95 -22.96 13.17
C PHE A 241 13.76 -24.49 13.13
N ALA A 242 12.78 -24.97 12.34
CA ALA A 242 12.59 -26.39 12.06
C ALA A 242 13.39 -26.91 10.85
N MET A 243 14.19 -26.03 10.19
CA MET A 243 15.07 -26.51 9.09
C MET A 243 15.98 -27.62 9.56
N SER A 244 16.26 -28.58 8.64
CA SER A 244 17.22 -29.65 8.89
C SER A 244 18.61 -29.11 9.20
N ALA A 245 19.43 -29.89 9.90
CA ALA A 245 20.80 -29.49 10.22
C ALA A 245 21.61 -29.21 8.94
N GLU A 246 21.43 -30.02 7.89
CA GLU A 246 22.10 -29.87 6.60
C GLU A 246 21.72 -28.53 5.94
N ARG A 247 20.44 -28.14 6.02
CA ARG A 247 19.98 -26.87 5.44
C ARG A 247 20.42 -25.68 6.27
N SER A 248 20.32 -25.76 7.60
CA SER A 248 20.73 -24.68 8.50
C SER A 248 22.27 -24.49 8.51
N ASN A 249 23.03 -25.55 8.31
CA ASN A 249 24.50 -25.53 8.14
C ASN A 249 24.95 -25.29 6.70
N LEU A 250 24.01 -24.99 5.79
CA LEU A 250 24.26 -24.64 4.40
C LEU A 250 24.87 -25.77 3.54
N SER A 251 24.85 -27.01 4.03
CA SER A 251 25.42 -28.15 3.31
C SER A 251 24.52 -28.68 2.17
N GLN A 252 23.23 -28.38 2.18
CA GLN A 252 22.32 -28.72 1.09
C GLN A 252 22.40 -27.78 -0.12
N GLY A 253 22.95 -26.57 0.04
CA GLY A 253 23.03 -25.58 -1.04
C GLY A 253 21.69 -25.07 -1.56
N VAL A 254 20.57 -25.23 -0.81
CA VAL A 254 19.25 -24.75 -1.21
C VAL A 254 19.13 -23.27 -0.83
N PRO A 255 18.96 -22.34 -1.80
CA PRO A 255 18.81 -20.92 -1.52
C PRO A 255 17.57 -20.62 -0.69
N TRP A 256 17.67 -19.68 0.22
CA TRP A 256 16.56 -19.16 1.02
C TRP A 256 16.89 -17.77 1.57
N PHE A 257 15.87 -16.96 1.78
CA PHE A 257 15.98 -15.67 2.43
C PHE A 257 14.70 -15.34 3.18
N VAL A 258 14.82 -14.92 4.42
CA VAL A 258 13.69 -14.54 5.27
C VAL A 258 14.04 -13.33 6.13
N GLY A 259 13.01 -12.61 6.56
CA GLY A 259 13.10 -11.56 7.54
C GLY A 259 11.92 -11.61 8.48
N TRP A 260 12.06 -11.12 9.70
CA TRP A 260 10.95 -10.98 10.63
C TRP A 260 11.17 -9.85 11.61
N SER A 261 10.08 -9.27 12.10
CA SER A 261 10.10 -8.29 13.18
C SER A 261 10.23 -8.99 14.53
N VAL A 262 11.13 -8.49 15.37
CA VAL A 262 11.36 -8.98 16.74
C VAL A 262 10.40 -8.25 17.67
N CYS A 263 9.18 -8.80 17.84
CA CYS A 263 8.11 -8.18 18.64
C CYS A 263 8.11 -8.61 20.10
N GLN A 264 8.73 -9.75 20.44
CA GLN A 264 8.80 -10.20 21.80
C GLN A 264 9.82 -9.34 22.59
N PRO A 265 9.36 -8.55 23.59
CA PRO A 265 10.24 -7.60 24.28
C PRO A 265 11.44 -8.25 24.95
N ALA A 266 11.28 -9.47 25.49
CA ALA A 266 12.37 -10.19 26.14
C ALA A 266 13.45 -10.62 25.13
N VAL A 267 13.04 -11.08 23.93
CA VAL A 267 13.98 -11.41 22.85
C VAL A 267 14.71 -10.17 22.36
N LEU A 268 13.97 -9.08 22.13
CA LEU A 268 14.53 -7.80 21.67
C LEU A 268 15.56 -7.25 22.67
N ALA A 269 15.23 -7.30 23.97
CA ALA A 269 16.12 -6.82 25.02
C ALA A 269 17.45 -7.62 25.05
N GLU A 270 17.40 -8.95 24.88
CA GLU A 270 18.62 -9.78 24.80
C GLU A 270 19.43 -9.48 23.54
N LEU A 271 18.79 -9.34 22.40
CA LEU A 271 19.45 -9.02 21.14
C LEU A 271 20.12 -7.64 21.18
N ARG A 272 19.44 -6.61 21.72
CA ARG A 272 19.99 -5.24 21.83
C ARG A 272 21.19 -5.12 22.78
N LYS A 273 21.47 -6.12 23.62
CA LYS A 273 22.74 -6.21 24.36
C LYS A 273 23.94 -6.49 23.43
N LEU A 274 23.68 -7.15 22.28
CA LEU A 274 24.70 -7.53 21.32
C LEU A 274 24.91 -6.47 20.22
N TYR A 275 23.86 -5.72 19.90
CA TYR A 275 23.89 -4.63 18.93
C TYR A 275 23.19 -3.38 19.47
N PRO A 276 23.91 -2.48 20.08
CA PRO A 276 23.34 -1.19 20.50
C PRO A 276 22.97 -0.35 19.26
N ARG A 277 22.30 0.76 19.50
CA ARG A 277 22.06 1.76 18.46
C ARG A 277 23.38 2.22 17.81
N PRO A 278 23.44 2.41 16.48
CA PRO A 278 24.59 3.01 15.82
C PRO A 278 24.96 4.35 16.45
N HIS A 279 26.22 4.51 16.82
CA HIS A 279 26.71 5.64 17.61
C HIS A 279 26.61 7.01 16.91
N PHE A 280 26.55 6.99 15.59
CA PHE A 280 26.45 8.20 14.77
C PHE A 280 25.02 8.71 14.58
N LEU A 281 23.97 7.94 14.93
CA LEU A 281 22.58 8.40 14.80
C LEU A 281 22.27 9.54 15.79
N PRO A 282 21.45 10.53 15.39
CA PRO A 282 21.08 11.66 16.25
C PRO A 282 20.46 11.20 17.57
N VAL A 283 20.85 11.79 18.70
CA VAL A 283 20.41 11.36 20.03
C VAL A 283 18.89 11.44 20.20
N ASP A 284 18.27 12.45 19.57
CA ASP A 284 16.84 12.73 19.60
C ASP A 284 16.01 11.89 18.64
N ALA A 285 16.67 11.13 17.73
CA ALA A 285 15.92 10.25 16.83
C ALA A 285 15.20 9.15 17.61
N GLU A 286 13.90 9.01 17.37
CA GLU A 286 13.10 7.93 17.94
C GLU A 286 13.58 6.56 17.51
N MET A 287 13.49 5.60 18.42
CA MET A 287 13.72 4.18 18.11
C MET A 287 12.41 3.41 18.27
N PRO A 288 12.10 2.52 17.33
CA PRO A 288 10.91 1.67 17.44
C PRO A 288 11.07 0.63 18.56
N HIS A 289 9.94 0.05 18.95
CA HIS A 289 9.90 -1.06 19.90
C HIS A 289 10.15 -2.42 19.24
N THR A 290 10.54 -2.43 17.98
CA THR A 290 10.82 -3.64 17.19
C THR A 290 12.03 -3.40 16.31
N ASP A 291 12.84 -4.44 16.15
CA ASP A 291 13.88 -4.49 15.13
C ASP A 291 13.57 -5.64 14.18
N PHE A 292 14.25 -5.69 13.03
CA PHE A 292 14.13 -6.78 12.09
C PHE A 292 15.42 -7.59 12.07
N ILE A 293 15.28 -8.90 11.96
CA ILE A 293 16.36 -9.81 11.61
C ILE A 293 16.10 -10.28 10.18
N LEU A 294 17.13 -10.18 9.32
CA LEU A 294 17.09 -10.72 7.98
C LEU A 294 18.25 -11.67 7.80
N MET A 295 17.99 -12.86 7.32
CA MET A 295 19.02 -13.86 7.07
C MET A 295 18.70 -14.72 5.86
N GLY A 296 19.73 -15.28 5.27
CA GLY A 296 19.57 -16.17 4.14
C GLY A 296 20.86 -16.73 3.59
N TYR A 297 20.70 -17.60 2.60
CA TYR A 297 21.78 -18.25 1.89
C TYR A 297 21.55 -18.15 0.38
N GLU A 298 22.50 -17.57 -0.36
CA GLU A 298 22.48 -17.42 -1.83
C GLU A 298 21.24 -16.74 -2.42
N GLN A 299 20.33 -16.26 -1.62
CA GLN A 299 19.09 -15.57 -2.02
C GLN A 299 18.99 -14.24 -1.27
N GLY A 300 18.27 -13.29 -1.84
CA GLY A 300 18.01 -11.98 -1.23
C GLY A 300 16.55 -11.55 -1.44
N ALA A 301 16.27 -10.30 -1.09
CA ALA A 301 14.97 -9.68 -1.29
C ALA A 301 14.80 -9.25 -2.74
N VAL A 302 13.60 -9.50 -3.30
CA VAL A 302 13.18 -8.97 -4.60
C VAL A 302 12.97 -7.46 -4.53
N MET A 303 12.86 -6.80 -5.68
CA MET A 303 12.59 -5.37 -5.78
C MET A 303 11.27 -4.99 -5.09
N HIS A 304 11.34 -4.05 -4.15
CA HIS A 304 10.19 -3.54 -3.39
C HIS A 304 10.47 -2.18 -2.76
N LEU A 305 9.44 -1.55 -2.22
CA LEU A 305 9.50 -0.44 -1.26
C LEU A 305 9.12 -0.97 0.12
N ASP A 306 9.68 -0.36 1.17
CA ASP A 306 9.21 -0.58 2.52
C ASP A 306 8.09 0.42 2.87
N TYR A 307 7.03 -0.07 3.49
CA TYR A 307 5.93 0.76 3.99
C TYR A 307 6.09 1.02 5.49
N ILE A 308 7.20 1.66 5.82
CA ILE A 308 7.60 2.03 7.18
C ILE A 308 7.44 3.54 7.41
N PRO A 309 7.20 4.00 8.64
CA PRO A 309 6.98 5.43 8.90
C PRO A 309 8.26 6.27 8.95
N ARG A 310 9.43 5.65 9.14
CA ARG A 310 10.70 6.33 9.40
C ARG A 310 11.78 5.90 8.41
N LEU A 311 12.94 6.54 8.51
CA LEU A 311 14.15 6.11 7.83
C LEU A 311 14.66 4.79 8.43
N MET A 312 15.44 4.05 7.68
CA MET A 312 15.95 2.75 8.05
C MET A 312 17.48 2.73 8.08
N TRP A 313 18.03 2.06 9.08
CA TRP A 313 19.41 1.59 9.04
C TRP A 313 19.46 0.07 9.07
N GLN A 314 20.41 -0.52 8.35
CA GLN A 314 20.67 -1.96 8.33
C GLN A 314 22.14 -2.22 8.58
N ALA A 315 22.46 -3.03 9.61
CA ALA A 315 23.81 -3.43 9.96
C ALA A 315 24.12 -4.81 9.39
N GLN A 316 25.17 -4.91 8.60
CA GLN A 316 25.65 -6.18 8.06
C GLN A 316 26.52 -6.89 9.11
N LEU A 317 26.06 -8.06 9.58
CA LEU A 317 26.75 -8.81 10.63
C LEU A 317 27.57 -10.00 10.08
N LYS A 318 27.01 -10.73 9.11
CA LYS A 318 27.65 -11.89 8.50
C LYS A 318 27.46 -11.89 6.99
N GLY A 319 28.50 -12.35 6.28
CA GLY A 319 28.48 -12.45 4.82
C GLY A 319 28.39 -11.11 4.11
N ASN A 320 28.63 -11.14 2.83
CA ASN A 320 28.48 -9.95 1.98
C ASN A 320 27.09 -9.88 1.39
N LYS A 321 26.65 -8.68 1.07
CA LYS A 321 25.38 -8.44 0.41
C LYS A 321 25.54 -7.42 -0.70
N SER A 322 24.98 -7.69 -1.88
CA SER A 322 24.86 -6.72 -2.96
C SER A 322 23.50 -6.08 -2.89
N TRP A 323 23.46 -4.77 -2.92
CA TRP A 323 22.25 -3.97 -3.01
C TRP A 323 22.07 -3.43 -4.42
N PHE A 324 20.83 -3.36 -4.86
CA PHE A 324 20.42 -2.68 -6.06
C PHE A 324 19.33 -1.67 -5.69
N LEU A 325 19.56 -0.41 -6.02
CA LEU A 325 18.58 0.67 -5.82
C LEU A 325 18.10 1.19 -7.17
N ALA A 326 16.81 1.45 -7.25
CA ALA A 326 16.17 2.07 -8.40
C ALA A 326 15.28 3.23 -7.95
N PRO A 327 15.15 4.30 -8.75
CA PRO A 327 14.20 5.36 -8.46
C PRO A 327 12.76 4.84 -8.62
N ALA A 328 11.78 5.65 -8.19
CA ALA A 328 10.39 5.41 -8.55
C ALA A 328 10.20 5.48 -10.08
N PRO A 329 9.30 4.67 -10.68
CA PRO A 329 9.14 4.62 -12.14
C PRO A 329 8.91 5.96 -12.82
N GLU A 330 8.21 6.88 -12.16
CA GLU A 330 7.98 8.24 -12.66
C GLU A 330 9.26 9.08 -12.75
N CYS A 331 10.34 8.64 -12.12
CA CYS A 331 11.62 9.35 -12.08
C CYS A 331 12.67 8.78 -13.04
N ASP A 332 12.38 7.71 -13.78
CA ASP A 332 13.32 7.04 -14.70
C ASP A 332 13.93 7.98 -15.74
N HIS A 333 13.24 9.07 -16.07
CA HIS A 333 13.71 10.04 -17.09
C HIS A 333 14.86 10.93 -16.59
N GLN A 334 15.11 11.02 -15.30
CA GLN A 334 16.18 11.87 -14.73
C GLN A 334 17.08 11.18 -13.71
N CYS A 335 16.69 10.00 -13.23
CA CYS A 335 17.43 9.23 -12.24
C CYS A 335 17.84 7.87 -12.81
N GLN A 336 18.92 7.31 -12.29
CA GLN A 336 19.44 6.02 -12.77
C GLN A 336 19.56 5.03 -11.63
N PRO A 337 19.25 3.75 -11.84
CA PRO A 337 19.51 2.72 -10.86
C PRO A 337 21.01 2.46 -10.73
N PHE A 338 21.43 1.98 -9.55
CA PHE A 338 22.82 1.62 -9.28
C PHE A 338 22.91 0.47 -8.27
N SER A 339 24.09 -0.14 -8.20
CA SER A 339 24.37 -1.23 -7.26
C SER A 339 25.58 -0.90 -6.40
N PHE A 340 25.63 -1.50 -5.21
CA PHE A 340 26.76 -1.40 -4.31
C PHE A 340 26.90 -2.64 -3.42
N TYR A 341 28.07 -2.83 -2.82
CA TYR A 341 28.37 -3.93 -1.92
C TYR A 341 28.45 -3.47 -0.49
N VAL A 342 28.00 -4.36 0.41
CA VAL A 342 28.04 -4.18 1.85
C VAL A 342 28.75 -5.37 2.48
N GLU A 343 29.70 -5.09 3.38
CA GLU A 343 30.55 -6.08 4.04
C GLU A 343 30.20 -6.17 5.53
N PRO A 344 30.56 -7.28 6.21
CA PRO A 344 30.38 -7.37 7.65
C PRO A 344 31.04 -6.21 8.39
N GLY A 345 30.30 -5.56 9.26
CA GLY A 345 30.72 -4.36 9.98
C GLY A 345 30.22 -3.04 9.41
N ASP A 346 29.70 -3.03 8.19
CA ASP A 346 29.11 -1.85 7.57
C ASP A 346 27.67 -1.60 8.06
N ALA A 347 27.27 -0.33 8.07
CA ALA A 347 25.88 0.07 8.21
C ALA A 347 25.41 0.78 6.94
N VAL A 348 24.23 0.39 6.47
CA VAL A 348 23.54 1.00 5.32
C VAL A 348 22.38 1.82 5.82
N LEU A 349 22.24 3.04 5.30
CA LEU A 349 21.08 3.89 5.53
C LEU A 349 20.47 4.23 4.18
N VAL A 350 19.19 3.92 4.04
CA VAL A 350 18.43 4.17 2.80
C VAL A 350 17.02 4.58 3.19
N ASP A 351 16.48 5.58 2.51
CA ASP A 351 15.06 5.85 2.58
C ASP A 351 14.30 4.85 1.71
N THR A 352 14.03 3.68 2.28
CA THR A 352 13.36 2.56 1.60
C THR A 352 11.89 2.80 1.29
N ARG A 353 11.34 3.95 1.70
CA ARG A 353 9.98 4.41 1.38
C ARG A 353 9.89 5.00 -0.04
N ILE A 354 11.02 5.47 -0.58
CA ILE A 354 11.10 6.15 -1.89
C ILE A 354 12.10 5.50 -2.83
N TRP A 355 13.15 4.82 -2.31
CA TRP A 355 14.06 4.04 -3.11
C TRP A 355 13.55 2.59 -3.22
N TYR A 356 13.18 2.18 -4.44
CA TYR A 356 13.00 0.76 -4.74
C TYR A 356 14.31 0.04 -4.53
N HIS A 357 14.26 -1.07 -3.81
CA HIS A 357 15.47 -1.78 -3.45
C HIS A 357 15.32 -3.29 -3.54
N ALA A 358 16.40 -3.92 -3.93
CA ALA A 358 16.59 -5.36 -3.92
C ALA A 358 17.97 -5.67 -3.35
N ASN A 359 18.14 -6.88 -2.84
CA ASN A 359 19.47 -7.33 -2.44
C ASN A 359 19.69 -8.79 -2.83
N THR A 360 20.95 -9.16 -2.97
CA THR A 360 21.36 -10.53 -3.29
C THR A 360 22.55 -10.92 -2.41
N ILE A 361 22.57 -12.18 -2.01
CA ILE A 361 23.67 -12.79 -1.28
C ILE A 361 24.53 -13.55 -2.30
N PRO A 362 25.85 -13.34 -2.35
CA PRO A 362 26.74 -14.06 -3.26
C PRO A 362 26.64 -15.58 -3.05
N LYS A 363 26.91 -16.32 -4.13
CA LYS A 363 26.90 -17.78 -4.12
C LYS A 363 27.85 -18.35 -3.05
N GLY A 364 27.42 -19.38 -2.35
CA GLY A 364 28.17 -20.03 -1.28
C GLY A 364 28.22 -19.22 0.03
N GLN A 365 27.50 -18.11 0.15
CA GLN A 365 27.55 -17.27 1.34
C GLN A 365 26.22 -17.28 2.10
N PHE A 366 26.35 -17.19 3.41
CA PHE A 366 25.26 -16.89 4.34
C PHE A 366 25.35 -15.42 4.72
N SER A 367 24.20 -14.74 4.80
CA SER A 367 24.12 -13.35 5.25
C SER A 367 23.19 -13.24 6.44
N LEU A 368 23.59 -12.44 7.41
CA LEU A 368 22.81 -12.06 8.56
C LEU A 368 22.90 -10.54 8.77
N THR A 369 21.75 -9.90 8.87
CA THR A 369 21.66 -8.47 9.13
C THR A 369 20.64 -8.19 10.22
N VAL A 370 20.84 -7.11 10.96
CA VAL A 370 19.81 -6.49 11.81
C VAL A 370 19.44 -5.14 11.23
N GLN A 371 18.17 -4.83 11.30
CA GLN A 371 17.60 -3.60 10.75
C GLN A 371 16.69 -2.96 11.79
N SER A 372 16.71 -1.64 11.86
CA SER A 372 15.76 -0.88 12.64
C SER A 372 15.49 0.46 11.99
N GLU A 373 14.48 1.14 12.48
CA GLU A 373 14.09 2.46 12.01
C GLU A 373 14.67 3.54 12.92
N TYR A 374 14.71 4.78 12.41
CA TYR A 374 15.03 5.99 13.17
C TYR A 374 14.36 7.21 12.55
N GLY A 375 13.97 8.21 13.35
CA GLY A 375 13.33 9.43 12.85
C GLY A 375 12.88 10.38 13.93
#